data_7f3f344fd69465754179adb3f7898890
#
_entry.id   7f3f344fd69465754179adb3f7898890
#
_cell.length_a   1.000
_cell.length_b   1.000
_cell.length_c   1.000
_cell.angle_alpha   90.00
_cell.angle_beta   90.00
_cell.angle_gamma   90.00
#
_symmetry.space_group_name_H-M   'P 1'
#
loop_
_entity.id
_entity.type
_entity.pdbx_description
1 polymer ?
#
loop_
_entity_poly.entity_id
_entity_poly.type
_entity_poly.pdbx_seq_one_letter_code
_entity_poly.pdbx_strand_id
1 'polypeptide(L)'
;MIKKAPPLPLEHPQALLPWAQAFGWALVWLTASCAQAWAQSAAISATQLPQGGKVVAGTATIGQSGNNLNINQSSNRAVLNWNSFNVGAQAQVNFVQPSASSVTLNRVLDTQASQILGRINANGQVFLSNPNGVLFGPTAQVDVGGL
;
A
#
# COMPACT_ATOMS: atom_id res chain seq x y z
N MET A 1 -38.86 74.67 42.55
CA MET A 1 -37.67 73.97 42.11
C MET A 1 -37.91 72.48 42.10
N ILE A 2 -38.22 71.91 40.95
CA ILE A 2 -38.49 70.51 40.81
C ILE A 2 -37.17 69.83 40.46
N LYS A 3 -36.59 69.04 41.35
CA LYS A 3 -35.42 68.23 41.11
C LYS A 3 -35.80 67.02 40.21
N LYS A 4 -35.37 67.07 38.99
CA LYS A 4 -35.56 66.01 38.05
C LYS A 4 -34.70 64.80 38.49
N ALA A 5 -35.34 63.68 38.73
CA ALA A 5 -34.62 62.42 39.03
C ALA A 5 -33.82 61.93 37.84
N PRO A 6 -32.63 61.34 38.02
CA PRO A 6 -31.88 60.76 36.94
C PRO A 6 -32.60 59.54 36.35
N PRO A 7 -32.47 59.28 35.05
CA PRO A 7 -33.04 58.10 34.45
C PRO A 7 -32.37 56.86 34.99
N LEU A 8 -33.13 55.84 35.28
CA LEU A 8 -32.66 54.53 35.65
C LEU A 8 -31.84 53.93 34.51
N PRO A 9 -30.72 53.28 34.79
CA PRO A 9 -30.00 52.58 33.75
C PRO A 9 -30.90 51.47 33.14
N LEU A 10 -31.02 51.50 31.85
CA LEU A 10 -31.62 50.36 31.12
C LEU A 10 -30.73 49.16 31.36
N GLU A 11 -31.18 48.27 32.23
CA GLU A 11 -30.62 46.95 32.35
C GLU A 11 -30.80 46.25 30.99
N HIS A 12 -29.75 46.14 30.28
CA HIS A 12 -29.69 45.21 29.17
C HIS A 12 -29.96 43.80 29.72
N PRO A 13 -30.87 43.02 29.18
CA PRO A 13 -31.00 41.63 29.53
C PRO A 13 -29.82 40.85 28.95
N GLN A 14 -28.69 41.00 29.59
CA GLN A 14 -27.46 40.23 29.29
C GLN A 14 -27.47 38.85 29.96
N ALA A 15 -28.62 38.45 30.45
CA ALA A 15 -28.76 37.18 31.16
C ALA A 15 -29.29 36.06 30.24
N LEU A 16 -29.06 36.10 28.96
CA LEU A 16 -29.38 34.99 28.10
C LEU A 16 -28.16 34.15 27.88
N LEU A 17 -27.87 33.31 28.89
CA LEU A 17 -27.69 31.89 28.71
C LEU A 17 -26.33 31.49 28.11
N PRO A 18 -25.25 31.53 28.89
CA PRO A 18 -24.00 30.93 28.49
C PRO A 18 -24.12 29.40 28.31
N TRP A 19 -25.16 28.78 28.81
CA TRP A 19 -25.39 27.34 28.66
C TRP A 19 -26.06 26.94 27.33
N ALA A 20 -26.78 27.82 26.68
CA ALA A 20 -27.40 27.53 25.38
C ALA A 20 -26.38 27.51 24.24
N GLN A 21 -25.26 28.20 24.39
CA GLN A 21 -24.15 28.15 23.41
C GLN A 21 -23.25 26.92 23.60
N ALA A 22 -23.22 26.34 24.79
CA ALA A 22 -22.40 25.14 25.05
C ALA A 22 -23.01 23.86 24.43
N PHE A 23 -24.30 23.80 24.20
CA PHE A 23 -24.97 22.63 23.61
C PHE A 23 -24.95 22.62 22.08
N GLY A 24 -24.83 23.77 21.44
CA GLY A 24 -24.81 23.87 19.98
C GLY A 24 -23.51 23.36 19.35
N TRP A 25 -22.43 23.44 20.08
CA TRP A 25 -21.10 23.03 19.57
C TRP A 25 -20.78 21.57 19.87
N ALA A 26 -21.38 20.98 20.86
CA ALA A 26 -21.14 19.57 21.22
C ALA A 26 -21.83 18.60 20.24
N LEU A 27 -22.93 19.00 19.59
CA LEU A 27 -23.63 18.16 18.62
C LEU A 27 -22.98 18.14 17.23
N VAL A 28 -22.19 19.16 16.88
CA VAL A 28 -21.50 19.21 15.57
C VAL A 28 -20.26 18.33 15.54
N TRP A 29 -19.66 18.04 16.70
CA TRP A 29 -18.45 17.22 16.77
C TRP A 29 -18.71 15.70 16.83
N LEU A 30 -19.92 15.28 17.13
CA LEU A 30 -20.25 13.85 17.21
C LEU A 30 -20.55 13.19 15.86
N THR A 31 -20.76 13.97 14.80
CA THR A 31 -21.08 13.42 13.47
C THR A 31 -19.87 13.30 12.55
N ALA A 32 -18.72 13.85 12.93
CA ALA A 32 -17.51 13.84 12.10
C ALA A 32 -16.58 12.63 12.32
N SER A 33 -16.89 11.77 13.30
CA SER A 33 -15.95 10.70 13.70
C SER A 33 -16.23 9.32 13.09
N CYS A 34 -17.24 9.17 12.23
CA CYS A 34 -17.58 7.87 11.64
C CYS A 34 -17.15 7.66 10.18
N ALA A 35 -16.38 8.56 9.59
CA ALA A 35 -16.16 8.53 8.13
C ALA A 35 -14.74 8.22 7.68
N GLN A 36 -13.85 7.64 8.49
CA GLN A 36 -12.48 7.37 8.05
C GLN A 36 -11.89 6.04 8.53
N ALA A 37 -12.67 4.99 8.51
CA ALA A 37 -12.12 3.62 8.57
C ALA A 37 -12.14 2.97 7.17
N TRP A 38 -11.74 3.70 6.15
CA TRP A 38 -11.32 3.09 4.90
C TRP A 38 -9.88 2.63 5.13
N ALA A 39 -9.69 1.32 5.17
CA ALA A 39 -8.37 0.73 5.20
C ALA A 39 -7.56 1.32 4.04
N GLN A 40 -6.69 2.27 4.34
CA GLN A 40 -5.64 2.66 3.41
C GLN A 40 -4.73 1.43 3.29
N SER A 41 -4.90 0.70 2.20
CA SER A 41 -3.87 -0.18 1.71
C SER A 41 -2.62 0.68 1.60
N ALA A 42 -1.61 0.41 2.42
CA ALA A 42 -0.39 1.21 2.41
C ALA A 42 0.17 1.18 0.99
N ALA A 43 0.22 2.34 0.34
CA ALA A 43 0.76 2.46 -1.00
C ALA A 43 2.24 2.07 -0.95
N ILE A 44 2.63 1.08 -1.74
CA ILE A 44 4.04 0.71 -1.86
C ILE A 44 4.82 1.82 -2.59
N SER A 45 6.14 1.92 -2.29
CA SER A 45 7.01 2.84 -3.02
C SER A 45 7.01 2.54 -4.52
N ALA A 46 7.09 3.60 -5.35
CA ALA A 46 7.18 3.44 -6.80
C ALA A 46 8.40 2.61 -7.26
N THR A 47 9.45 2.57 -6.46
CA THR A 47 10.68 1.81 -6.72
C THR A 47 10.80 0.53 -5.90
N GLN A 48 9.71 0.13 -5.21
CA GLN A 48 9.70 -1.07 -4.37
C GLN A 48 10.03 -2.31 -5.18
N LEU A 49 10.96 -3.11 -4.68
CA LEU A 49 11.34 -4.40 -5.23
C LEU A 49 11.05 -5.52 -4.23
N PRO A 50 10.89 -6.77 -4.69
CA PRO A 50 10.83 -7.95 -3.83
C PRO A 50 11.99 -8.01 -2.82
N GLN A 51 11.70 -8.42 -1.59
CA GLN A 51 12.67 -8.41 -0.49
C GLN A 51 12.92 -9.82 0.06
N GLY A 52 14.17 -10.03 0.54
CA GLY A 52 14.53 -11.23 1.25
C GLY A 52 14.53 -12.50 0.39
N GLY A 53 14.83 -12.37 -0.90
CA GLY A 53 14.89 -13.50 -1.83
C GLY A 53 15.93 -14.53 -1.45
N LYS A 54 15.52 -15.81 -1.37
CA LYS A 54 16.39 -16.95 -1.10
C LYS A 54 16.07 -18.10 -2.03
N VAL A 55 17.08 -18.61 -2.72
CA VAL A 55 16.96 -19.83 -3.53
C VAL A 55 16.92 -21.03 -2.58
N VAL A 56 15.84 -21.81 -2.64
CA VAL A 56 15.63 -22.99 -1.79
C VAL A 56 15.73 -24.30 -2.57
N ALA A 57 15.53 -24.26 -3.87
CA ALA A 57 15.76 -25.40 -4.77
C ALA A 57 16.18 -24.92 -6.15
N GLY A 58 16.95 -25.74 -6.84
CA GLY A 58 17.56 -25.36 -8.13
C GLY A 58 18.77 -24.43 -7.93
N THR A 59 19.19 -23.79 -9.01
CA THR A 59 20.32 -22.87 -9.02
C THR A 59 19.92 -21.56 -9.68
N ALA A 60 20.04 -20.46 -8.94
CA ALA A 60 19.82 -19.11 -9.43
C ALA A 60 20.64 -18.10 -8.62
N THR A 61 20.90 -16.95 -9.21
CA THR A 61 21.48 -15.79 -8.52
C THR A 61 20.49 -14.63 -8.56
N ILE A 62 20.45 -13.89 -7.48
CA ILE A 62 19.57 -12.72 -7.31
C ILE A 62 20.46 -11.49 -7.21
N GLY A 63 20.31 -10.55 -8.12
CA GLY A 63 21.07 -9.30 -8.13
C GLY A 63 20.15 -8.11 -8.31
N GLN A 64 20.45 -7.01 -7.62
CA GLN A 64 19.70 -5.76 -7.75
C GLN A 64 20.60 -4.67 -8.31
N SER A 65 20.06 -3.88 -9.22
CA SER A 65 20.69 -2.69 -9.78
C SER A 65 19.65 -1.59 -9.95
N GLY A 66 19.72 -0.55 -9.13
CA GLY A 66 18.71 0.50 -9.10
C GLY A 66 17.31 -0.07 -8.84
N ASN A 67 16.38 0.19 -9.73
CA ASN A 67 14.98 -0.27 -9.67
C ASN A 67 14.76 -1.62 -10.36
N ASN A 68 15.84 -2.31 -10.75
CA ASN A 68 15.78 -3.59 -11.43
C ASN A 68 16.26 -4.71 -10.50
N LEU A 69 15.48 -5.76 -10.40
CA LEU A 69 15.84 -7.02 -9.77
C LEU A 69 16.04 -8.07 -10.87
N ASN A 70 17.23 -8.65 -10.93
CA ASN A 70 17.57 -9.65 -11.92
C ASN A 70 17.76 -11.01 -11.23
N ILE A 71 17.00 -12.00 -11.66
CA ILE A 71 17.10 -13.38 -11.22
C ILE A 71 17.64 -14.19 -12.39
N ASN A 72 18.91 -14.59 -12.29
CA ASN A 72 19.57 -15.42 -13.30
C ASN A 72 19.51 -16.88 -12.84
N GLN A 73 18.64 -17.65 -13.45
CA GLN A 73 18.47 -19.07 -13.19
C GLN A 73 19.33 -19.88 -14.15
N SER A 74 20.08 -20.84 -13.62
CA SER A 74 20.91 -21.75 -14.43
C SER A 74 20.37 -23.18 -14.48
N SER A 75 19.43 -23.55 -13.61
CA SER A 75 18.73 -24.83 -13.65
C SER A 75 17.40 -24.70 -14.36
N ASN A 76 16.86 -25.81 -14.93
CA ASN A 76 15.57 -25.78 -15.60
C ASN A 76 14.39 -25.48 -14.64
N ARG A 77 14.57 -25.76 -13.35
CA ARG A 77 13.58 -25.48 -12.30
C ARG A 77 14.26 -24.85 -11.11
N ALA A 78 13.66 -23.82 -10.56
CA ALA A 78 14.09 -23.20 -9.31
C ALA A 78 12.89 -22.84 -8.42
N VAL A 79 13.13 -22.85 -7.12
CA VAL A 79 12.17 -22.38 -6.13
C VAL A 79 12.87 -21.31 -5.29
N LEU A 80 12.22 -20.14 -5.23
CA LEU A 80 12.69 -19.00 -4.45
C LEU A 80 11.65 -18.68 -3.38
N ASN A 81 12.11 -18.43 -2.17
CA ASN A 81 11.28 -17.89 -1.11
C ASN A 81 11.57 -16.39 -0.97
N TRP A 82 10.54 -15.62 -0.71
CA TRP A 82 10.59 -14.17 -0.55
C TRP A 82 9.93 -13.77 0.77
N ASN A 83 10.50 -12.80 1.47
CA ASN A 83 9.83 -12.20 2.63
C ASN A 83 8.64 -11.36 2.17
N SER A 84 8.79 -10.60 1.09
CA SER A 84 7.71 -9.90 0.43
C SER A 84 7.98 -9.84 -1.07
N PHE A 85 6.93 -9.83 -1.89
CA PHE A 85 7.05 -9.73 -3.35
C PHE A 85 6.15 -8.60 -3.86
N ASN A 86 6.67 -7.38 -3.76
CA ASN A 86 6.02 -6.18 -4.26
C ASN A 86 6.87 -5.57 -5.37
N VAL A 87 6.20 -5.08 -6.42
CA VAL A 87 6.87 -4.43 -7.56
C VAL A 87 6.23 -3.07 -7.78
N GLY A 88 6.94 -2.01 -7.43
CA GLY A 88 6.50 -0.63 -7.60
C GLY A 88 6.37 -0.22 -9.06
N ALA A 89 5.62 0.83 -9.35
CA ALA A 89 5.29 1.26 -10.72
C ALA A 89 6.53 1.60 -11.59
N GLN A 90 7.65 1.94 -10.98
CA GLN A 90 8.94 2.22 -11.65
C GLN A 90 9.95 1.09 -11.46
N ALA A 91 9.54 -0.02 -10.85
CA ALA A 91 10.38 -1.16 -10.60
C ALA A 91 10.18 -2.25 -11.66
N GLN A 92 11.21 -3.05 -11.86
CA GLN A 92 11.21 -4.14 -12.80
C GLN A 92 11.86 -5.38 -12.21
N VAL A 93 11.28 -6.54 -12.45
CA VAL A 93 11.83 -7.85 -12.11
C VAL A 93 12.05 -8.63 -13.38
N ASN A 94 13.29 -9.11 -13.58
CA ASN A 94 13.67 -9.87 -14.76
C ASN A 94 14.11 -11.27 -14.36
N PHE A 95 13.51 -12.27 -14.96
CA PHE A 95 13.94 -13.67 -14.86
C PHE A 95 14.63 -14.06 -16.13
N VAL A 96 15.91 -14.37 -16.02
CA VAL A 96 16.71 -14.94 -17.11
C VAL A 96 16.85 -16.43 -16.84
N GLN A 97 16.20 -17.23 -17.68
CA GLN A 97 16.08 -18.68 -17.51
C GLN A 97 16.77 -19.41 -18.67
N PRO A 98 17.21 -20.67 -18.48
CA PRO A 98 17.91 -21.42 -19.51
C PRO A 98 17.12 -21.64 -20.79
N SER A 99 15.78 -21.73 -20.69
CA SER A 99 14.90 -21.97 -21.85
C SER A 99 13.48 -21.48 -21.58
N ALA A 100 12.67 -21.40 -22.63
CA ALA A 100 11.24 -21.05 -22.52
C ALA A 100 10.41 -22.08 -21.72
N SER A 101 10.90 -23.31 -21.57
CA SER A 101 10.26 -24.34 -20.74
C SER A 101 10.77 -24.37 -19.30
N SER A 102 11.72 -23.53 -18.97
CA SER A 102 12.23 -23.42 -17.59
C SER A 102 11.20 -22.79 -16.68
N VAL A 103 11.18 -23.22 -15.43
CA VAL A 103 10.16 -22.84 -14.44
C VAL A 103 10.83 -22.23 -13.21
N THR A 104 10.31 -21.09 -12.78
CA THR A 104 10.63 -20.49 -11.47
C THR A 104 9.37 -20.42 -10.62
N LEU A 105 9.39 -21.03 -9.45
CA LEU A 105 8.36 -20.86 -8.43
C LEU A 105 8.81 -19.86 -7.37
N ASN A 106 8.10 -18.77 -7.25
CA ASN A 106 8.31 -17.74 -6.23
C ASN A 106 7.26 -17.91 -5.13
N ARG A 107 7.68 -18.26 -3.93
CA ARG A 107 6.83 -18.42 -2.75
C ARG A 107 7.01 -17.21 -1.84
N VAL A 108 5.93 -16.54 -1.52
CA VAL A 108 5.93 -15.38 -0.64
C VAL A 108 5.53 -15.81 0.74
N LEU A 109 6.31 -15.41 1.73
CA LEU A 109 6.13 -15.74 3.16
C LEU A 109 5.53 -14.57 3.94
N ASP A 110 5.12 -13.50 3.24
CA ASP A 110 4.50 -12.32 3.82
C ASP A 110 3.12 -12.65 4.42
N THR A 111 2.67 -11.81 5.33
CA THR A 111 1.31 -11.81 5.88
C THR A 111 0.36 -10.89 5.09
N GLN A 112 0.86 -10.21 4.07
CA GLN A 112 0.11 -9.30 3.22
C GLN A 112 0.11 -9.76 1.76
N ALA A 113 -0.90 -9.29 1.01
CA ALA A 113 -0.96 -9.54 -0.43
C ALA A 113 0.20 -8.86 -1.17
N SER A 114 0.71 -9.52 -2.20
CA SER A 114 1.69 -8.95 -3.12
C SER A 114 1.04 -7.90 -4.01
N GLN A 115 1.68 -6.73 -4.16
CA GLN A 115 1.22 -5.66 -5.04
C GLN A 115 2.16 -5.53 -6.24
N ILE A 116 1.63 -5.77 -7.43
CA ILE A 116 2.38 -5.67 -8.68
C ILE A 116 1.87 -4.45 -9.45
N LEU A 117 2.65 -3.38 -9.44
CA LEU A 117 2.38 -2.13 -10.16
C LEU A 117 3.37 -1.89 -11.29
N GLY A 118 4.52 -2.56 -11.26
CA GLY A 118 5.63 -2.43 -12.20
C GLY A 118 5.68 -3.55 -13.22
N ARG A 119 6.89 -3.91 -13.65
CA ARG A 119 7.12 -4.87 -14.71
C ARG A 119 7.69 -6.18 -14.18
N ILE A 120 7.20 -7.28 -14.74
CA ILE A 120 7.79 -8.61 -14.57
C ILE A 120 8.05 -9.18 -15.95
N ASN A 121 9.30 -9.53 -16.25
CA ASN A 121 9.68 -10.11 -17.52
C ASN A 121 10.37 -11.46 -17.27
N ALA A 122 10.11 -12.43 -18.13
CA ALA A 122 10.79 -13.71 -18.12
C ALA A 122 10.81 -14.35 -19.54
N ASN A 123 11.89 -15.00 -19.87
CA ASN A 123 11.96 -15.80 -21.09
C ASN A 123 11.37 -17.22 -20.93
N GLY A 124 11.03 -17.63 -19.71
CA GLY A 124 10.41 -18.90 -19.38
C GLY A 124 9.14 -18.70 -18.54
N GLN A 125 8.80 -19.69 -17.73
CA GLN A 125 7.57 -19.73 -16.92
C GLN A 125 7.86 -19.24 -15.50
N VAL A 126 6.99 -18.36 -14.98
CA VAL A 126 7.10 -17.81 -13.62
C VAL A 126 5.80 -18.06 -12.87
N PHE A 127 5.88 -18.71 -11.73
CA PHE A 127 4.78 -18.90 -10.81
C PHE A 127 5.01 -18.06 -9.56
N LEU A 128 3.99 -17.35 -9.13
CA LEU A 128 3.98 -16.55 -7.91
C LEU A 128 2.90 -17.07 -6.97
N SER A 129 3.30 -17.52 -5.80
CA SER A 129 2.40 -18.06 -4.78
C SER A 129 2.48 -17.20 -3.52
N ASN A 130 1.39 -16.53 -3.21
CA ASN A 130 1.20 -15.80 -1.96
C ASN A 130 -0.14 -16.19 -1.34
N PRO A 131 -0.17 -16.80 -0.13
CA PRO A 131 -1.41 -17.18 0.54
C PRO A 131 -2.38 -16.02 0.79
N ASN A 132 -1.85 -14.79 0.85
CA ASN A 132 -2.63 -13.58 1.10
C ASN A 132 -3.10 -12.89 -0.20
N GLY A 133 -2.83 -13.51 -1.36
CA GLY A 133 -3.24 -13.00 -2.66
C GLY A 133 -2.17 -12.19 -3.40
N VAL A 134 -2.43 -11.95 -4.67
CA VAL A 134 -1.61 -11.11 -5.56
C VAL A 134 -2.53 -10.11 -6.25
N LEU A 135 -2.20 -8.83 -6.13
CA LEU A 135 -2.94 -7.71 -6.71
C LEU A 135 -2.13 -7.11 -7.86
N PHE A 136 -2.72 -7.09 -9.05
CA PHE A 136 -2.15 -6.40 -10.20
C PHE A 136 -2.80 -5.03 -10.33
N GLY A 137 -1.98 -3.98 -10.27
CA GLY A 137 -2.46 -2.62 -10.42
C GLY A 137 -2.57 -2.19 -11.88
N PRO A 138 -3.08 -0.98 -12.15
CA PRO A 138 -3.37 -0.51 -13.51
C PRO A 138 -2.12 -0.30 -14.37
N THR A 139 -0.94 -0.19 -13.76
CA THR A 139 0.35 0.00 -14.45
C THR A 139 1.16 -1.28 -14.57
N ALA A 140 0.64 -2.40 -14.04
CA ALA A 140 1.32 -3.69 -14.08
C ALA A 140 1.50 -4.19 -15.51
N GLN A 141 2.71 -4.64 -15.82
CA GLN A 141 3.06 -5.28 -17.09
C GLN A 141 3.74 -6.60 -16.79
N VAL A 142 3.17 -7.68 -17.31
CA VAL A 142 3.71 -9.04 -17.13
C VAL A 142 3.95 -9.64 -18.50
N ASP A 143 5.22 -9.85 -18.84
CA ASP A 143 5.67 -10.45 -20.07
C ASP A 143 6.50 -11.70 -19.72
N VAL A 144 5.84 -12.84 -19.73
CA VAL A 144 6.43 -14.11 -19.32
C VAL A 144 5.96 -15.23 -20.26
N GLY A 145 6.74 -16.28 -20.41
CA GLY A 145 6.39 -17.44 -21.25
C GLY A 145 5.22 -18.26 -20.70
N GLY A 146 4.85 -18.07 -19.42
CA GLY A 146 3.72 -18.68 -18.75
C GLY A 146 3.62 -18.19 -17.30
N LEU A 147 2.42 -18.06 -16.78
CA LEU A 147 2.13 -17.54 -15.42
C LEU A 147 1.26 -18.54 -14.67
#